data_62529cb6f57c44139fde2898dd649bba
#
_entry.id   62529cb6f57c44139fde2898dd649bba
#
_cell.length_a   1.000
_cell.length_b   1.000
_cell.length_c   1.000
_cell.angle_alpha   90.00
_cell.angle_beta   90.00
_cell.angle_gamma   90.00
#
_symmetry.space_group_name_H-M   'P 1'
#
loop_
_entity.id
_entity.type
_entity.pdbx_description
1 polymer ?
#
loop_
_entity_poly.entity_id
_entity_poly.type
_entity_poly.pdbx_seq_one_letter_code
_entity_poly.pdbx_strand_id
1 'polypeptide(L)'
;VSGEQVSGERPEGQRPEGQRPEGAPPAAAGRPGGAPGGRPKMMVDLDPSGQVTQREPDRAQRQFLNYAFFKLDPTFRRLPHAEREELKAEFLAAAQGWVDDAQAEQGLIQRPYSLVGVRGDVDFMLWRIAFDVREFQDAQARLNRTRLMGYLSQPYNFVSMNKRSQYVNRVEGSGHGLEILPGQGKFLFIYPFVKTRAWYDLTPHSRQGMMDEHIYASGPFKGVRINTSYSYGIDDQEFVVSFDSDHPQEFVDLVHRLRYTEASMYTLQDTPMFTCVKKELAEVLNDLG
;
A
#
# COMPACT_ATOMS: atom_id res chain seq x y z
N VAL A 1 -3.83 58.72 -28.62
CA VAL A 1 -2.58 59.43 -28.85
C VAL A 1 -1.45 58.46 -28.65
N SER A 2 -0.85 58.04 -29.78
CA SER A 2 0.57 57.75 -30.08
C SER A 2 1.40 57.08 -28.97
N GLY A 3 1.92 55.84 -29.06
CA GLY A 3 2.90 55.44 -30.05
C GLY A 3 4.28 55.47 -29.41
N GLU A 4 4.95 54.33 -29.26
CA GLU A 4 6.34 54.16 -29.70
C GLU A 4 6.87 52.81 -29.25
N GLN A 5 7.19 51.97 -30.24
CA GLN A 5 8.02 50.80 -30.09
C GLN A 5 9.49 51.24 -30.02
N VAL A 6 10.25 50.76 -29.06
CA VAL A 6 11.70 50.77 -29.09
C VAL A 6 12.24 49.34 -28.98
N SER A 7 12.77 48.88 -30.08
CA SER A 7 13.63 47.70 -30.20
C SER A 7 14.99 48.01 -29.56
N GLY A 8 15.38 47.17 -28.58
CA GLY A 8 16.71 47.21 -27.95
C GLY A 8 17.40 45.85 -28.05
N GLU A 9 18.39 45.79 -28.94
CA GLU A 9 19.34 44.68 -29.08
C GLU A 9 20.11 44.43 -27.78
N ARG A 10 20.28 43.15 -27.43
CA ARG A 10 21.13 42.75 -26.33
C ARG A 10 22.56 42.53 -26.85
N PRO A 11 23.60 43.10 -26.20
CA PRO A 11 24.97 42.75 -26.52
C PRO A 11 25.37 41.43 -25.85
N GLU A 12 26.09 40.60 -26.60
CA GLU A 12 26.77 39.40 -26.11
C GLU A 12 27.83 39.80 -25.06
N GLY A 13 27.59 39.37 -23.81
CA GLY A 13 28.53 39.50 -22.68
C GLY A 13 29.36 38.25 -22.49
N GLN A 14 30.65 38.40 -22.69
CA GLN A 14 31.71 37.43 -22.41
C GLN A 14 31.61 36.94 -20.93
N ARG A 15 31.66 35.61 -20.70
CA ARG A 15 31.80 35.02 -19.37
C ARG A 15 33.25 35.25 -18.87
N PRO A 16 33.44 35.74 -17.62
CA PRO A 16 34.73 35.72 -16.99
C PRO A 16 35.08 34.31 -16.50
N GLU A 17 36.29 33.88 -16.75
CA GLU A 17 36.91 32.67 -16.15
C GLU A 17 36.93 32.81 -14.63
N GLY A 18 36.17 31.96 -13.95
CA GLY A 18 36.12 31.89 -12.49
C GLY A 18 37.35 31.17 -11.91
N GLN A 19 38.15 31.88 -11.14
CA GLN A 19 39.18 31.36 -10.30
C GLN A 19 38.63 30.35 -9.29
N ARG A 20 39.27 29.18 -9.17
CA ARG A 20 38.96 28.16 -8.16
C ARG A 20 39.37 28.69 -6.76
N PRO A 21 38.54 28.48 -5.72
CA PRO A 21 38.94 28.75 -4.36
C PRO A 21 40.04 27.75 -3.92
N GLU A 22 41.12 28.27 -3.36
CA GLU A 22 42.19 27.49 -2.66
C GLU A 22 41.59 26.86 -1.41
N GLY A 23 41.67 25.52 -1.30
CA GLY A 23 41.29 24.80 -0.09
C GLY A 23 40.57 23.46 -0.30
N ALA A 24 40.45 22.94 -1.53
CA ALA A 24 39.88 21.61 -1.76
C ALA A 24 40.95 20.52 -1.43
N PRO A 25 40.60 19.48 -0.66
CA PRO A 25 41.48 18.36 -0.39
C PRO A 25 41.87 17.62 -1.69
N PRO A 26 43.08 17.01 -1.75
CA PRO A 26 43.56 16.34 -2.96
C PRO A 26 42.64 15.20 -3.34
N ALA A 27 42.30 15.11 -4.66
CA ALA A 27 41.54 14.02 -5.23
C ALA A 27 42.17 12.68 -4.84
N ALA A 28 41.41 11.80 -4.23
CA ALA A 28 41.84 10.44 -3.90
C ALA A 28 42.34 9.74 -5.17
N ALA A 29 43.59 9.23 -5.08
CA ALA A 29 44.25 8.47 -6.14
C ALA A 29 43.34 7.36 -6.67
N GLY A 30 43.25 7.25 -7.99
CA GLY A 30 42.40 6.30 -8.70
C GLY A 30 42.59 4.88 -8.18
N ARG A 31 41.51 4.26 -7.78
CA ARG A 31 41.45 2.80 -7.57
C ARG A 31 41.74 2.10 -8.90
N PRO A 32 42.60 1.07 -8.91
CA PRO A 32 42.83 0.27 -10.11
C PRO A 32 41.51 -0.29 -10.56
N GLY A 33 41.24 -0.17 -11.87
CA GLY A 33 39.99 -0.64 -12.50
C GLY A 33 39.69 -2.10 -12.17
N GLY A 34 38.73 -2.30 -11.29
CA GLY A 34 38.06 -3.57 -11.14
C GLY A 34 37.32 -3.87 -12.43
N ALA A 35 37.49 -5.05 -12.99
CA ALA A 35 36.68 -5.55 -14.10
C ALA A 35 35.21 -5.30 -13.82
N PRO A 36 34.36 -5.05 -14.85
CA PRO A 36 32.93 -4.85 -14.65
C PRO A 36 32.38 -6.09 -13.97
N GLY A 37 32.09 -5.98 -12.65
CA GLY A 37 31.50 -7.06 -11.88
C GLY A 37 30.19 -7.45 -12.56
N GLY A 38 30.18 -8.66 -13.11
CA GLY A 38 28.97 -9.21 -13.67
C GLY A 38 27.86 -9.10 -12.63
N ARG A 39 26.66 -8.68 -13.04
CA ARG A 39 25.46 -8.68 -12.19
C ARG A 39 25.43 -9.99 -11.41
N PRO A 40 25.23 -9.96 -10.07
CA PRO A 40 25.08 -11.18 -9.33
C PRO A 40 23.97 -12.00 -10.02
N LYS A 41 24.32 -13.15 -10.56
CA LYS A 41 23.33 -14.05 -11.14
C LYS A 41 22.28 -14.29 -10.08
N MET A 42 21.02 -14.07 -10.44
CA MET A 42 19.89 -14.48 -9.65
C MET A 42 20.21 -15.87 -9.08
N MET A 43 20.11 -16.05 -7.76
CA MET A 43 20.31 -17.37 -7.17
C MET A 43 19.23 -18.29 -7.77
N VAL A 44 19.64 -19.07 -8.72
CA VAL A 44 18.84 -20.17 -9.25
C VAL A 44 19.00 -21.30 -8.26
N ASP A 45 17.91 -21.80 -7.71
CA ASP A 45 17.95 -22.99 -6.87
C ASP A 45 18.54 -24.12 -7.71
N LEU A 46 19.71 -24.63 -7.33
CA LEU A 46 20.32 -25.76 -7.96
C LEU A 46 20.04 -27.03 -7.12
N ASP A 47 19.75 -28.13 -7.77
CA ASP A 47 19.71 -29.39 -7.10
C ASP A 47 21.13 -29.86 -6.69
N PRO A 48 21.28 -30.93 -5.93
CA PRO A 48 22.60 -31.46 -5.56
C PRO A 48 23.51 -31.84 -6.74
N SER A 49 22.96 -31.99 -7.96
CA SER A 49 23.71 -32.26 -9.20
C SER A 49 24.15 -30.97 -9.91
N GLY A 50 23.74 -29.77 -9.40
CA GLY A 50 24.04 -28.50 -10.02
C GLY A 50 23.08 -28.12 -11.17
N GLN A 51 21.98 -28.83 -11.34
CA GLN A 51 20.97 -28.49 -12.33
C GLN A 51 19.97 -27.47 -11.75
N VAL A 52 19.50 -26.57 -12.63
CA VAL A 52 18.45 -25.62 -12.28
C VAL A 52 17.17 -26.35 -11.92
N THR A 53 16.81 -26.35 -10.66
CA THR A 53 15.49 -26.81 -10.24
C THR A 53 14.46 -25.78 -10.68
N GLN A 54 13.66 -26.12 -11.68
CA GLN A 54 12.43 -25.41 -11.94
C GLN A 54 11.46 -25.79 -10.81
N ARG A 55 11.39 -24.97 -9.77
CA ARG A 55 10.29 -25.06 -8.81
C ARG A 55 9.01 -24.82 -9.58
N GLU A 56 8.12 -25.81 -9.58
CA GLU A 56 6.76 -25.57 -10.06
C GLU A 56 6.16 -24.39 -9.30
N PRO A 57 5.44 -23.49 -9.99
CA PRO A 57 4.75 -22.40 -9.32
C PRO A 57 3.86 -22.98 -8.22
N ASP A 58 4.01 -22.46 -7.01
CA ASP A 58 3.14 -22.80 -5.90
C ASP A 58 1.71 -22.37 -6.25
N ARG A 59 0.85 -23.35 -6.55
CA ARG A 59 -0.58 -23.20 -6.86
C ARG A 59 -1.46 -23.34 -5.63
N ALA A 60 -0.87 -23.33 -4.43
CA ALA A 60 -1.66 -23.35 -3.20
C ALA A 60 -2.68 -22.22 -3.22
N GLN A 61 -3.87 -22.51 -2.72
CA GLN A 61 -4.92 -21.51 -2.56
C GLN A 61 -4.43 -20.38 -1.64
N ARG A 62 -4.52 -19.14 -2.09
CA ARG A 62 -4.06 -17.96 -1.37
C ARG A 62 -5.18 -16.94 -1.26
N GLN A 63 -5.15 -16.21 -0.16
CA GLN A 63 -6.05 -15.07 0.01
C GLN A 63 -5.65 -13.95 -0.95
N PHE A 64 -6.61 -13.47 -1.73
CA PHE A 64 -6.57 -12.15 -2.37
C PHE A 64 -7.25 -11.14 -1.45
N LEU A 65 -6.76 -9.91 -1.50
CA LEU A 65 -7.24 -8.80 -0.69
C LEU A 65 -7.62 -7.66 -1.62
N ASN A 66 -8.77 -7.06 -1.35
CA ASN A 66 -9.25 -5.89 -2.06
C ASN A 66 -9.60 -4.79 -1.06
N TYR A 67 -9.06 -3.60 -1.28
CA TYR A 67 -9.31 -2.41 -0.49
C TYR A 67 -10.02 -1.39 -1.36
N ALA A 68 -11.34 -1.38 -1.32
CA ALA A 68 -12.19 -0.51 -2.14
C ALA A 68 -12.58 0.74 -1.36
N PHE A 69 -12.11 1.90 -1.78
CA PHE A 69 -12.38 3.19 -1.16
C PHE A 69 -13.44 3.95 -1.93
N PHE A 70 -14.37 4.56 -1.20
CA PHE A 70 -15.52 5.25 -1.75
C PHE A 70 -15.57 6.69 -1.29
N LYS A 71 -15.98 7.57 -2.21
CA LYS A 71 -16.25 8.98 -1.95
C LYS A 71 -17.68 9.31 -2.33
N LEU A 72 -18.43 9.90 -1.40
CA LEU A 72 -19.79 10.34 -1.61
C LEU A 72 -19.86 11.68 -2.36
N ASP A 73 -20.68 11.74 -3.38
CA ASP A 73 -21.07 13.01 -4.01
C ASP A 73 -21.93 13.84 -3.03
N PRO A 74 -21.59 15.12 -2.80
CA PRO A 74 -22.36 15.99 -1.89
C PRO A 74 -23.84 16.16 -2.26
N THR A 75 -24.21 15.91 -3.50
CA THR A 75 -25.62 15.99 -3.95
C THR A 75 -26.53 14.99 -3.24
N PHE A 76 -25.99 13.85 -2.82
CA PHE A 76 -26.73 12.85 -2.00
C PHE A 76 -27.34 13.50 -0.74
N ARG A 77 -26.58 14.38 -0.06
CA ARG A 77 -27.05 15.04 1.17
C ARG A 77 -28.20 16.03 0.96
N ARG A 78 -28.52 16.37 -0.31
CA ARG A 78 -29.65 17.23 -0.68
C ARG A 78 -30.95 16.44 -0.86
N LEU A 79 -30.87 15.11 -0.94
CA LEU A 79 -32.04 14.25 -1.02
C LEU A 79 -32.88 14.31 0.28
N PRO A 80 -34.19 14.09 0.22
CA PRO A 80 -35.02 13.92 1.40
C PRO A 80 -34.49 12.80 2.30
N HIS A 81 -34.63 12.95 3.61
CA HIS A 81 -34.10 11.97 4.58
C HIS A 81 -34.63 10.55 4.29
N ALA A 82 -35.93 10.39 4.05
CA ALA A 82 -36.52 9.07 3.77
C ALA A 82 -35.86 8.39 2.55
N GLU A 83 -35.60 9.14 1.48
CA GLU A 83 -34.95 8.64 0.28
C GLU A 83 -33.50 8.20 0.56
N ARG A 84 -32.75 8.99 1.35
CA ARG A 84 -31.40 8.61 1.75
C ARG A 84 -31.37 7.31 2.53
N GLU A 85 -32.31 7.10 3.45
CA GLU A 85 -32.40 5.86 4.23
C GLU A 85 -32.74 4.65 3.36
N GLU A 86 -33.63 4.81 2.36
CA GLU A 86 -33.91 3.75 1.39
C GLU A 86 -32.67 3.36 0.58
N LEU A 87 -31.90 4.35 0.09
CA LEU A 87 -30.69 4.13 -0.69
C LEU A 87 -29.60 3.43 0.13
N LYS A 88 -29.43 3.81 1.40
CA LYS A 88 -28.53 3.16 2.34
C LYS A 88 -28.95 1.71 2.62
N ALA A 89 -30.24 1.48 2.86
CA ALA A 89 -30.76 0.14 3.13
C ALA A 89 -30.55 -0.80 1.94
N GLU A 90 -30.80 -0.32 0.72
CA GLU A 90 -30.54 -1.07 -0.51
C GLU A 90 -29.06 -1.45 -0.65
N PHE A 91 -28.16 -0.52 -0.43
CA PHE A 91 -26.71 -0.76 -0.47
C PHE A 91 -26.25 -1.75 0.62
N LEU A 92 -26.75 -1.56 1.85
CA LEU A 92 -26.46 -2.46 2.96
C LEU A 92 -26.90 -3.91 2.66
N ALA A 93 -28.10 -4.09 2.14
CA ALA A 93 -28.62 -5.40 1.77
C ALA A 93 -27.79 -6.06 0.65
N ALA A 94 -27.37 -5.30 -0.36
CA ALA A 94 -26.53 -5.81 -1.44
C ALA A 94 -25.13 -6.21 -0.95
N ALA A 95 -24.52 -5.42 -0.07
CA ALA A 95 -23.22 -5.72 0.51
C ALA A 95 -23.26 -6.92 1.45
N GLN A 96 -24.28 -7.01 2.31
CA GLN A 96 -24.47 -8.14 3.22
C GLN A 96 -24.79 -9.42 2.46
N GLY A 97 -25.64 -9.36 1.44
CA GLY A 97 -26.00 -10.52 0.61
C GLY A 97 -24.79 -11.17 -0.06
N TRP A 98 -23.77 -10.39 -0.45
CA TRP A 98 -22.51 -10.96 -0.95
C TRP A 98 -21.76 -11.73 0.14
N VAL A 99 -21.69 -11.19 1.36
CA VAL A 99 -21.05 -11.86 2.50
C VAL A 99 -21.81 -13.14 2.87
N ASP A 100 -23.12 -13.09 2.93
CA ASP A 100 -23.97 -14.22 3.35
C ASP A 100 -23.92 -15.38 2.35
N ASP A 101 -23.97 -15.09 1.03
CA ASP A 101 -23.88 -16.10 -0.03
C ASP A 101 -22.51 -16.80 -0.05
N ALA A 102 -21.49 -16.10 0.36
CA ALA A 102 -20.10 -16.50 0.18
C ALA A 102 -19.45 -17.08 1.45
N GLN A 103 -19.89 -16.69 2.65
CA GLN A 103 -19.34 -17.19 3.92
C GLN A 103 -19.56 -18.68 4.16
N ALA A 104 -20.64 -19.26 3.62
CA ALA A 104 -20.99 -20.66 3.84
C ALA A 104 -20.01 -21.65 3.19
N GLU A 105 -19.33 -21.25 2.10
CA GLU A 105 -18.55 -22.18 1.28
C GLU A 105 -17.10 -21.78 1.01
N GLN A 106 -16.71 -20.48 1.10
CA GLN A 106 -15.46 -20.01 0.51
C GLN A 106 -14.58 -19.10 1.39
N GLY A 107 -14.98 -18.84 2.63
CA GLY A 107 -14.16 -18.04 3.57
C GLY A 107 -14.00 -16.57 3.16
N LEU A 108 -15.03 -15.99 2.53
CA LEU A 108 -15.05 -14.59 2.17
C LEU A 108 -15.24 -13.71 3.39
N ILE A 109 -14.48 -12.63 3.44
CA ILE A 109 -14.53 -11.68 4.54
C ILE A 109 -14.69 -10.27 3.98
N GLN A 110 -15.60 -9.49 4.57
CA GLN A 110 -15.70 -8.06 4.34
C GLN A 110 -15.69 -7.32 5.67
N ARG A 111 -14.87 -6.26 5.75
CA ARG A 111 -14.81 -5.36 6.90
C ARG A 111 -14.94 -3.93 6.44
N PRO A 112 -15.95 -3.20 6.93
CA PRO A 112 -16.15 -1.79 6.62
C PRO A 112 -15.36 -0.91 7.60
N TYR A 113 -14.94 0.26 7.09
CA TYR A 113 -14.23 1.29 7.84
C TYR A 113 -14.72 2.66 7.41
N SER A 114 -14.92 3.57 8.36
CA SER A 114 -15.24 4.97 8.12
C SER A 114 -13.96 5.80 8.04
N LEU A 115 -13.91 6.74 7.08
CA LEU A 115 -12.87 7.75 6.95
C LEU A 115 -13.47 9.17 7.01
N VAL A 116 -14.77 9.27 7.30
CA VAL A 116 -15.48 10.55 7.43
C VAL A 116 -14.81 11.40 8.52
N GLY A 117 -14.48 12.66 8.17
CA GLY A 117 -13.81 13.59 9.07
C GLY A 117 -12.30 13.35 9.27
N VAL A 118 -11.76 12.24 8.75
CA VAL A 118 -10.33 11.90 8.85
C VAL A 118 -9.61 12.20 7.54
N ARG A 119 -10.28 11.97 6.40
CA ARG A 119 -9.69 12.21 5.10
C ARG A 119 -10.68 12.91 4.15
N GLY A 120 -10.16 13.81 3.30
CA GLY A 120 -11.01 14.65 2.44
C GLY A 120 -11.44 14.00 1.13
N ASP A 121 -10.65 13.10 0.56
CA ASP A 121 -10.84 12.51 -0.76
C ASP A 121 -11.55 11.14 -0.74
N VAL A 122 -11.81 10.57 0.44
CA VAL A 122 -12.59 9.33 0.66
C VAL A 122 -13.44 9.46 1.92
N ASP A 123 -14.56 8.74 1.97
CA ASP A 123 -15.47 8.72 3.11
C ASP A 123 -15.48 7.35 3.79
N PHE A 124 -15.38 6.25 3.05
CA PHE A 124 -15.32 4.92 3.63
C PHE A 124 -14.54 3.93 2.76
N MET A 125 -14.20 2.79 3.35
CA MET A 125 -13.50 1.69 2.70
C MET A 125 -14.15 0.36 3.07
N LEU A 126 -14.22 -0.55 2.08
CA LEU A 126 -14.54 -1.95 2.28
C LEU A 126 -13.27 -2.77 2.06
N TRP A 127 -12.78 -3.42 3.12
CA TRP A 127 -11.72 -4.40 3.01
C TRP A 127 -12.32 -5.78 2.80
N ARG A 128 -12.03 -6.38 1.66
CA ARG A 128 -12.52 -7.70 1.26
C ARG A 128 -11.37 -8.68 1.14
N ILE A 129 -11.61 -9.92 1.56
CA ILE A 129 -10.67 -11.04 1.39
C ILE A 129 -11.44 -12.19 0.74
N ALA A 130 -10.83 -12.78 -0.30
CA ALA A 130 -11.39 -13.91 -1.05
C ALA A 130 -10.26 -14.80 -1.55
N PHE A 131 -10.59 -16.02 -1.99
CA PHE A 131 -9.65 -16.93 -2.62
C PHE A 131 -9.67 -16.86 -4.16
N ASP A 132 -10.60 -16.09 -4.72
CA ASP A 132 -10.72 -15.82 -6.15
C ASP A 132 -10.97 -14.32 -6.39
N VAL A 133 -10.20 -13.72 -7.29
CA VAL A 133 -10.34 -12.29 -7.65
C VAL A 133 -11.72 -11.98 -8.24
N ARG A 134 -12.37 -12.95 -8.88
CA ARG A 134 -13.72 -12.81 -9.46
C ARG A 134 -14.77 -12.45 -8.41
N GLU A 135 -14.58 -12.88 -7.17
CA GLU A 135 -15.47 -12.54 -6.06
C GLU A 135 -15.56 -11.02 -5.81
N PHE A 136 -14.44 -10.31 -6.02
CA PHE A 136 -14.43 -8.84 -5.90
C PHE A 136 -15.22 -8.18 -7.03
N GLN A 137 -15.18 -8.76 -8.24
CA GLN A 137 -15.99 -8.29 -9.37
C GLN A 137 -17.48 -8.52 -9.10
N ASP A 138 -17.85 -9.68 -8.57
CA ASP A 138 -19.24 -10.00 -8.25
C ASP A 138 -19.76 -9.10 -7.11
N ALA A 139 -18.96 -8.87 -6.06
CA ALA A 139 -19.29 -7.93 -5.01
C ALA A 139 -19.54 -6.52 -5.58
N GLN A 140 -18.62 -6.03 -6.41
CA GLN A 140 -18.76 -4.70 -6.99
C GLN A 140 -19.94 -4.62 -7.97
N ALA A 141 -20.18 -5.65 -8.78
CA ALA A 141 -21.30 -5.71 -9.70
C ALA A 141 -22.66 -5.69 -8.96
N ARG A 142 -22.75 -6.31 -7.77
CA ARG A 142 -23.94 -6.22 -6.90
C ARG A 142 -24.14 -4.79 -6.39
N LEU A 143 -23.10 -4.14 -5.89
CA LEU A 143 -23.17 -2.75 -5.41
C LEU A 143 -23.55 -1.78 -6.54
N ASN A 144 -22.99 -1.96 -7.74
CA ASN A 144 -23.27 -1.11 -8.91
C ASN A 144 -24.74 -1.11 -9.34
N ARG A 145 -25.53 -2.10 -8.93
CA ARG A 145 -26.97 -2.16 -9.19
C ARG A 145 -27.78 -1.34 -8.18
N THR A 146 -27.17 -0.89 -7.09
CA THR A 146 -27.85 -0.09 -6.07
C THR A 146 -27.87 1.39 -6.46
N ARG A 147 -28.94 2.08 -6.10
CA ARG A 147 -29.10 3.51 -6.39
C ARG A 147 -28.05 4.38 -5.68
N LEU A 148 -27.58 3.98 -4.48
CA LEU A 148 -26.54 4.70 -3.76
C LEU A 148 -25.24 4.75 -4.55
N MET A 149 -24.89 3.70 -5.31
CA MET A 149 -23.69 3.73 -6.15
C MET A 149 -23.68 4.83 -7.21
N GLY A 150 -24.84 5.34 -7.60
CA GLY A 150 -24.94 6.53 -8.46
C GLY A 150 -24.40 7.82 -7.83
N TYR A 151 -24.24 7.84 -6.50
CA TYR A 151 -23.69 8.94 -5.72
C TYR A 151 -22.27 8.63 -5.16
N LEU A 152 -21.70 7.48 -5.53
CA LEU A 152 -20.39 7.07 -5.04
C LEU A 152 -19.38 6.99 -6.19
N SER A 153 -18.18 7.52 -5.95
CA SER A 153 -17.00 7.26 -6.76
C SER A 153 -16.00 6.41 -5.99
N GLN A 154 -15.13 5.71 -6.72
CA GLN A 154 -14.05 4.90 -6.15
C GLN A 154 -12.69 5.52 -6.52
N PRO A 155 -12.19 6.51 -5.74
CA PRO A 155 -10.93 7.16 -6.05
C PRO A 155 -9.72 6.25 -5.88
N TYR A 156 -9.82 5.22 -5.04
CA TYR A 156 -8.77 4.22 -4.85
C TYR A 156 -9.37 2.82 -4.73
N ASN A 157 -8.66 1.86 -5.30
CA ASN A 157 -9.02 0.45 -5.22
C ASN A 157 -7.74 -0.38 -5.35
N PHE A 158 -7.26 -0.97 -4.25
CA PHE A 158 -6.03 -1.76 -4.26
C PHE A 158 -6.35 -3.24 -4.24
N VAL A 159 -5.60 -4.00 -5.04
CA VAL A 159 -5.65 -5.46 -5.07
C VAL A 159 -4.27 -6.02 -4.72
N SER A 160 -4.26 -7.00 -3.83
CA SER A 160 -3.04 -7.69 -3.41
C SER A 160 -3.33 -9.16 -3.09
N MET A 161 -2.29 -9.91 -2.83
CA MET A 161 -2.38 -11.33 -2.50
C MET A 161 -1.51 -11.65 -1.29
N ASN A 162 -2.00 -12.50 -0.41
CA ASN A 162 -1.19 -13.01 0.69
C ASN A 162 -0.12 -13.97 0.17
N LYS A 163 1.10 -13.79 0.66
CA LYS A 163 2.25 -14.62 0.31
C LYS A 163 3.18 -14.71 1.51
N ARG A 164 3.77 -15.88 1.73
CA ARG A 164 4.79 -16.04 2.75
C ARG A 164 5.96 -15.09 2.50
N SER A 165 6.42 -14.39 3.55
CA SER A 165 7.59 -13.52 3.46
C SER A 165 8.81 -14.32 2.98
N GLN A 166 9.61 -13.71 2.11
CA GLN A 166 10.90 -14.27 1.69
C GLN A 166 12.01 -14.06 2.74
N TYR A 167 11.78 -13.20 3.71
CA TYR A 167 12.74 -12.92 4.79
C TYR A 167 12.53 -13.86 5.95
N VAL A 168 13.64 -14.43 6.43
CA VAL A 168 13.64 -15.28 7.61
C VAL A 168 13.42 -14.38 8.83
N ASN A 169 12.36 -14.66 9.57
CA ASN A 169 12.13 -13.97 10.83
C ASN A 169 12.97 -14.63 11.93
N ARG A 170 13.95 -13.89 12.46
CA ARG A 170 14.86 -14.34 13.53
C ARG A 170 14.43 -13.85 14.91
N VAL A 171 13.35 -13.05 14.97
CA VAL A 171 12.79 -12.55 16.22
C VAL A 171 11.67 -13.49 16.66
N GLU A 172 11.81 -14.14 17.81
CA GLU A 172 10.78 -15.00 18.38
C GLU A 172 9.46 -14.25 18.56
N GLY A 173 8.35 -14.86 18.17
CA GLY A 173 7.00 -14.33 18.33
C GLY A 173 6.52 -13.40 17.20
N SER A 174 7.32 -13.14 16.18
CA SER A 174 6.94 -12.31 15.04
C SER A 174 6.50 -13.13 13.81
N GLY A 175 6.09 -14.38 14.00
CA GLY A 175 5.52 -15.23 12.95
C GLY A 175 4.21 -14.66 12.45
N HIS A 176 4.19 -14.10 11.25
CA HIS A 176 2.95 -13.76 10.58
C HIS A 176 2.26 -15.06 10.20
N GLY A 177 1.03 -15.26 10.68
CA GLY A 177 0.19 -16.37 10.23
C GLY A 177 0.09 -16.37 8.71
N LEU A 178 -0.13 -17.55 8.13
CA LEU A 178 -0.34 -17.68 6.69
C LEU A 178 -1.64 -17.01 6.23
N GLU A 179 -2.51 -16.62 7.17
CA GLU A 179 -3.80 -16.00 6.88
C GLU A 179 -3.86 -14.59 7.44
N ILE A 180 -4.34 -13.67 6.63
CA ILE A 180 -4.65 -12.31 7.05
C ILE A 180 -6.07 -12.30 7.60
N LEU A 181 -6.21 -11.84 8.84
CA LEU A 181 -7.47 -11.66 9.52
C LEU A 181 -7.74 -10.17 9.71
N PRO A 182 -8.66 -9.57 8.96
CA PRO A 182 -8.94 -8.14 9.04
C PRO A 182 -9.74 -7.77 10.28
N GLY A 183 -9.61 -6.51 10.72
CA GLY A 183 -10.43 -5.95 11.79
C GLY A 183 -10.02 -6.39 13.18
N GLN A 184 -8.75 -6.67 13.40
CA GLN A 184 -8.21 -7.05 14.70
C GLN A 184 -8.02 -5.86 15.65
N GLY A 185 -8.05 -4.63 15.15
CA GLY A 185 -8.00 -3.38 15.92
C GLY A 185 -9.20 -2.47 15.62
N LYS A 186 -9.35 -1.41 16.42
CA LYS A 186 -10.34 -0.34 16.20
C LYS A 186 -9.96 0.56 15.02
N PHE A 187 -8.69 0.65 14.75
CA PHE A 187 -8.12 1.44 13.66
C PHE A 187 -7.35 0.55 12.71
N LEU A 188 -7.40 0.92 11.42
CA LEU A 188 -6.57 0.36 10.37
C LEU A 188 -5.82 1.50 9.69
N PHE A 189 -4.49 1.37 9.59
CA PHE A 189 -3.63 2.25 8.81
C PHE A 189 -3.19 1.49 7.58
N ILE A 190 -3.42 2.03 6.40
CA ILE A 190 -3.15 1.32 5.14
C ILE A 190 -2.55 2.27 4.11
N TYR A 191 -1.60 1.75 3.33
CA TYR A 191 -1.03 2.46 2.19
C TYR A 191 -0.43 1.49 1.15
N PRO A 192 -0.43 1.88 -0.15
CA PRO A 192 0.35 1.21 -1.17
C PRO A 192 1.84 1.46 -0.91
N PHE A 193 2.68 0.50 -1.27
CA PHE A 193 4.10 0.60 -1.00
C PHE A 193 4.92 0.09 -2.19
N VAL A 194 5.96 0.86 -2.55
CA VAL A 194 6.88 0.53 -3.65
C VAL A 194 8.31 0.74 -3.18
N LYS A 195 9.18 -0.23 -3.47
CA LYS A 195 10.62 -0.12 -3.26
C LYS A 195 11.32 0.51 -4.46
N THR A 196 12.48 1.12 -4.22
CA THR A 196 13.35 1.59 -5.31
C THR A 196 13.95 0.42 -6.09
N ARG A 197 14.33 0.63 -7.34
CA ARG A 197 15.05 -0.42 -8.11
C ARG A 197 16.36 -0.84 -7.46
N ALA A 198 17.05 0.08 -6.79
CA ALA A 198 18.27 -0.21 -6.05
C ALA A 198 18.07 -1.26 -4.94
N TRP A 199 16.86 -1.37 -4.34
CA TRP A 199 16.53 -2.45 -3.41
C TRP A 199 16.70 -3.83 -4.02
N TYR A 200 16.30 -4.00 -5.27
CA TYR A 200 16.35 -5.28 -5.98
C TYR A 200 17.75 -5.62 -6.50
N ASP A 201 18.61 -4.62 -6.66
CA ASP A 201 20.01 -4.80 -7.03
C ASP A 201 20.89 -5.27 -5.84
N LEU A 202 20.40 -5.13 -4.60
CA LEU A 202 21.07 -5.63 -3.41
C LEU A 202 21.14 -7.16 -3.39
N THR A 203 22.17 -7.69 -2.77
CA THR A 203 22.26 -9.13 -2.51
C THR A 203 21.16 -9.59 -1.55
N PRO A 204 20.70 -10.85 -1.61
CA PRO A 204 19.73 -11.37 -0.64
C PRO A 204 20.18 -11.22 0.81
N HIS A 205 21.47 -11.37 1.10
CA HIS A 205 22.03 -11.21 2.45
C HIS A 205 21.97 -9.76 2.93
N SER A 206 22.27 -8.78 2.07
CA SER A 206 22.16 -7.36 2.41
C SER A 206 20.71 -6.99 2.73
N ARG A 207 19.75 -7.44 1.89
CA ARG A 207 18.33 -7.20 2.16
C ARG A 207 17.85 -7.86 3.45
N GLN A 208 18.33 -9.09 3.73
CA GLN A 208 17.99 -9.78 4.98
C GLN A 208 18.48 -9.00 6.20
N GLY A 209 19.74 -8.49 6.17
CA GLY A 209 20.30 -7.70 7.28
C GLY A 209 19.48 -6.42 7.57
N MET A 210 19.12 -5.67 6.52
CA MET A 210 18.28 -4.48 6.65
C MET A 210 16.86 -4.82 7.15
N MET A 211 16.30 -5.97 6.75
CA MET A 211 15.01 -6.41 7.25
C MET A 211 15.10 -6.93 8.69
N ASP A 212 16.20 -7.53 9.10
CA ASP A 212 16.43 -7.91 10.51
C ASP A 212 16.43 -6.64 11.40
N GLU A 213 17.10 -5.55 10.98
CA GLU A 213 17.07 -4.26 11.67
C GLU A 213 15.62 -3.71 11.75
N HIS A 214 14.91 -3.72 10.62
CA HIS A 214 13.54 -3.24 10.51
C HIS A 214 12.59 -4.00 11.43
N ILE A 215 12.67 -5.33 11.45
CA ILE A 215 11.87 -6.21 12.32
C ILE A 215 12.23 -5.96 13.78
N TYR A 216 13.51 -5.84 14.12
CA TYR A 216 13.96 -5.54 15.47
C TYR A 216 13.45 -4.18 15.96
N ALA A 217 13.51 -3.15 15.10
CA ALA A 217 13.02 -1.81 15.43
C ALA A 217 11.49 -1.79 15.68
N SER A 218 10.73 -2.67 15.03
CA SER A 218 9.27 -2.80 15.23
C SER A 218 8.88 -3.60 16.48
N GLY A 219 9.79 -4.40 17.01
CA GLY A 219 9.52 -5.35 18.12
C GLY A 219 8.89 -4.77 19.38
N PRO A 220 9.22 -3.54 19.83
CA PRO A 220 8.56 -2.90 20.98
C PRO A 220 7.08 -2.58 20.80
N PHE A 221 6.61 -2.42 19.55
CA PHE A 221 5.25 -1.95 19.23
C PHE A 221 4.27 -3.10 19.07
N LYS A 222 4.03 -3.83 20.15
CA LYS A 222 3.21 -5.05 20.15
C LYS A 222 1.71 -4.81 19.97
N GLY A 223 1.25 -3.58 20.20
CA GLY A 223 -0.13 -3.16 19.97
C GLY A 223 -0.45 -2.90 18.49
N VAL A 224 0.56 -2.96 17.59
CA VAL A 224 0.40 -2.77 16.15
C VAL A 224 0.60 -4.11 15.44
N ARG A 225 -0.44 -4.63 14.80
CA ARG A 225 -0.38 -5.85 13.98
C ARG A 225 -0.16 -5.49 12.53
N ILE A 226 0.91 -6.02 11.96
CA ILE A 226 1.36 -5.70 10.60
C ILE A 226 0.88 -6.79 9.65
N ASN A 227 0.20 -6.39 8.56
CA ASN A 227 -0.14 -7.25 7.45
C ASN A 227 0.49 -6.67 6.18
N THR A 228 1.40 -7.41 5.56
CA THR A 228 2.00 -7.07 4.28
C THR A 228 1.52 -8.03 3.22
N SER A 229 0.87 -7.52 2.19
CA SER A 229 0.40 -8.28 1.05
C SER A 229 1.09 -7.82 -0.24
N TYR A 230 1.12 -8.69 -1.24
CA TYR A 230 1.93 -8.55 -2.46
C TYR A 230 1.05 -8.23 -3.65
N SER A 231 1.42 -7.20 -4.43
CA SER A 231 0.66 -6.74 -5.59
C SER A 231 1.43 -6.83 -6.91
N TYR A 232 2.65 -7.35 -6.90
CA TYR A 232 3.50 -7.42 -8.09
C TYR A 232 2.78 -7.96 -9.33
N GLY A 233 2.58 -7.09 -10.32
CA GLY A 233 2.00 -7.47 -11.61
C GLY A 233 0.47 -7.66 -11.62
N ILE A 234 -0.21 -7.53 -10.46
CA ILE A 234 -1.66 -7.58 -10.37
C ILE A 234 -2.28 -6.21 -10.06
N ASP A 235 -1.45 -5.24 -9.63
CA ASP A 235 -1.83 -3.86 -9.39
C ASP A 235 -0.60 -2.95 -9.58
N ASP A 236 -0.76 -1.62 -9.49
CA ASP A 236 0.30 -0.64 -9.78
C ASP A 236 1.41 -0.62 -8.72
N GLN A 237 1.07 -0.83 -7.45
CA GLN A 237 2.02 -0.93 -6.34
C GLN A 237 2.66 -2.33 -6.25
N GLU A 238 3.75 -2.45 -5.49
CA GLU A 238 4.41 -3.73 -5.23
C GLU A 238 3.81 -4.44 -4.02
N PHE A 239 3.36 -3.66 -3.03
CA PHE A 239 2.75 -4.15 -1.79
C PHE A 239 1.58 -3.28 -1.39
N VAL A 240 0.66 -3.85 -0.62
CA VAL A 240 -0.22 -3.10 0.27
C VAL A 240 0.16 -3.46 1.69
N VAL A 241 0.48 -2.44 2.49
CA VAL A 241 0.82 -2.61 3.90
C VAL A 241 -0.34 -2.10 4.74
N SER A 242 -0.83 -2.92 5.65
CA SER A 242 -1.92 -2.57 6.55
C SER A 242 -1.58 -2.90 7.99
N PHE A 243 -2.01 -2.04 8.91
CA PHE A 243 -1.68 -2.11 10.33
C PHE A 243 -2.94 -1.96 11.16
N ASP A 244 -3.31 -3.02 11.87
CA ASP A 244 -4.39 -2.96 12.85
C ASP A 244 -3.85 -2.52 14.22
N SER A 245 -4.50 -1.56 14.88
CA SER A 245 -4.17 -1.14 16.23
C SER A 245 -5.39 -0.55 16.97
N ASP A 246 -5.38 -0.63 18.29
CA ASP A 246 -6.30 0.12 19.15
C ASP A 246 -5.73 1.48 19.56
N HIS A 247 -4.44 1.74 19.26
CA HIS A 247 -3.67 2.88 19.73
C HIS A 247 -2.98 3.61 18.57
N PRO A 248 -3.61 4.63 17.96
CA PRO A 248 -3.03 5.39 16.84
C PRO A 248 -1.65 5.99 17.15
N GLN A 249 -1.43 6.37 18.42
CA GLN A 249 -0.15 6.94 18.88
C GLN A 249 0.99 5.94 18.71
N GLU A 250 0.76 4.67 19.06
CA GLU A 250 1.76 3.61 18.94
C GLU A 250 2.13 3.37 17.47
N PHE A 251 1.16 3.51 16.55
CA PHE A 251 1.42 3.43 15.12
C PHE A 251 2.29 4.60 14.61
N VAL A 252 2.03 5.82 15.08
CA VAL A 252 2.86 6.99 14.74
C VAL A 252 4.29 6.79 15.21
N ASP A 253 4.48 6.33 16.45
CA ASP A 253 5.79 6.07 17.04
C ASP A 253 6.53 4.95 16.30
N LEU A 254 5.81 3.88 15.91
CA LEU A 254 6.34 2.80 15.08
C LEU A 254 6.87 3.34 13.75
N VAL A 255 6.04 4.05 12.98
CA VAL A 255 6.44 4.58 11.67
C VAL A 255 7.59 5.56 11.79
N HIS A 256 7.56 6.44 12.80
CA HIS A 256 8.65 7.36 13.08
C HIS A 256 9.97 6.59 13.33
N ARG A 257 9.93 5.54 14.16
CA ARG A 257 11.09 4.68 14.42
C ARG A 257 11.62 4.01 13.15
N LEU A 258 10.71 3.48 12.32
CA LEU A 258 11.09 2.78 11.09
C LEU A 258 11.74 3.70 10.04
N ARG A 259 11.48 5.01 10.07
CA ARG A 259 12.14 5.99 9.18
C ARG A 259 13.66 6.08 9.40
N TYR A 260 14.16 5.69 10.57
CA TYR A 260 15.59 5.66 10.86
C TYR A 260 16.28 4.35 10.47
N THR A 261 15.53 3.32 10.05
CA THR A 261 16.15 2.06 9.61
C THR A 261 16.68 2.17 8.18
N GLU A 262 17.75 1.44 7.89
CA GLU A 262 18.39 1.47 6.57
C GLU A 262 17.43 1.04 5.45
N ALA A 263 16.52 0.09 5.73
CA ALA A 263 15.50 -0.35 4.77
C ALA A 263 14.57 0.78 4.28
N SER A 264 14.42 1.87 5.07
CA SER A 264 13.57 3.02 4.72
C SER A 264 14.14 3.84 3.56
N MET A 265 15.47 3.86 3.37
CA MET A 265 16.16 4.56 2.28
C MET A 265 15.77 4.01 0.89
N TYR A 266 15.27 2.78 0.85
CA TYR A 266 14.84 2.11 -0.38
C TYR A 266 13.33 2.19 -0.61
N THR A 267 12.63 3.08 0.06
CA THR A 267 11.22 3.35 -0.19
C THR A 267 11.08 4.36 -1.33
N LEU A 268 10.42 3.96 -2.41
CA LEU A 268 10.09 4.85 -3.53
C LEU A 268 8.76 5.56 -3.28
N GLN A 269 7.75 4.82 -2.80
CA GLN A 269 6.41 5.32 -2.55
C GLN A 269 5.78 4.60 -1.37
N ASP A 270 5.13 5.37 -0.50
CA ASP A 270 4.32 4.89 0.63
C ASP A 270 3.07 5.78 0.84
N THR A 271 2.57 6.35 -0.22
CA THR A 271 1.39 7.22 -0.24
C THR A 271 0.44 6.81 -1.37
N PRO A 272 -0.88 7.14 -1.24
CA PRO A 272 -1.55 7.82 -0.13
C PRO A 272 -1.69 6.95 1.12
N MET A 273 -1.64 7.57 2.32
CA MET A 273 -1.87 6.88 3.59
C MET A 273 -3.29 7.13 4.08
N PHE A 274 -3.93 6.08 4.57
CA PHE A 274 -5.30 6.13 5.07
C PHE A 274 -5.37 5.70 6.52
N THR A 275 -6.02 6.53 7.35
CA THR A 275 -6.41 6.19 8.71
C THR A 275 -7.89 5.85 8.70
N CYS A 276 -8.22 4.60 8.99
CA CYS A 276 -9.55 4.05 8.87
C CYS A 276 -10.08 3.64 10.25
N VAL A 277 -11.32 4.00 10.57
CA VAL A 277 -11.99 3.65 11.82
C VAL A 277 -12.95 2.50 11.57
N LYS A 278 -12.74 1.37 12.26
CA LYS A 278 -13.62 0.20 12.13
C LYS A 278 -15.01 0.50 12.68
N LYS A 279 -16.03 0.26 11.87
CA LYS A 279 -17.45 0.37 12.24
C LYS A 279 -18.26 -0.72 11.56
N GLU A 280 -19.47 -0.97 12.03
CA GLU A 280 -20.44 -1.76 11.28
C GLU A 280 -20.89 -1.00 10.02
N LEU A 281 -21.25 -1.72 8.94
CA LEU A 281 -21.55 -1.07 7.66
C LEU A 281 -22.74 -0.09 7.78
N ALA A 282 -23.75 -0.42 8.56
CA ALA A 282 -24.87 0.49 8.81
C ALA A 282 -24.42 1.82 9.46
N GLU A 283 -23.46 1.76 10.40
CA GLU A 283 -22.90 2.96 11.04
C GLU A 283 -22.07 3.77 10.05
N VAL A 284 -21.26 3.08 9.20
CA VAL A 284 -20.50 3.74 8.13
C VAL A 284 -21.42 4.49 7.18
N LEU A 285 -22.53 3.88 6.76
CA LEU A 285 -23.53 4.52 5.89
C LEU A 285 -24.24 5.68 6.59
N ASN A 286 -24.45 5.61 7.90
CA ASN A 286 -25.02 6.72 8.69
C ASN A 286 -24.08 7.91 8.80
N ASP A 287 -22.75 7.68 8.84
CA ASP A 287 -21.75 8.76 8.81
C ASP A 287 -21.82 9.60 7.52
N LEU A 288 -22.40 9.07 6.44
CA LEU A 288 -22.53 9.76 5.16
C LEU A 288 -23.62 10.85 5.16
N GLY A 289 -24.54 10.81 6.10
CA GLY A 289 -25.60 11.81 6.30
C GLY A 289 -27.01 11.36 5.90
#